data_2647ecedd51ece00e6f66a629cd6221e
#
_entry.id   2647ecedd51ece00e6f66a629cd6221e
#
_cell.length_a   1.000
_cell.length_b   1.000
_cell.length_c   1.000
_cell.angle_alpha   90.00
_cell.angle_beta   90.00
_cell.angle_gamma   90.00
#
_symmetry.space_group_name_H-M   'P 1'
#
loop_
_entity.id
_entity.type
_entity.pdbx_description
1 polymer ?
#
loop_
_entity_poly.entity_id
_entity_poly.type
_entity_poly.pdbx_seq_one_letter_code
_entity_poly.pdbx_strand_id
1 'polypeptide(L)'
;MRGGIFDENYSVAKTDFIKYLKTASSKVFEKNQQLVSELPSQFSYFMLKEIAEKSGDVDFIRLATEYLPLKFSRRHGDPSRPWNKFSINTRSEVDGSKILDYQGNWRDIFQNWEALAHSYPAFIEGMIFKFLNASTFDGYNPYRVTKDGFDWETIEPDNPWSYIGYWGDHQIIYLLKFLEFIEHYFPGRIQQLLDNEVFVYAAVPYRIKAYQDI
;
A
#
# COMPACT_ATOMS: atom_id res chain seq x y z
N MET A 1 -15.93 -0.02 -14.21
CA MET A 1 -15.75 0.36 -12.79
C MET A 1 -16.92 1.23 -12.39
N ARG A 2 -17.63 0.91 -11.31
CA ARG A 2 -18.69 1.77 -10.76
C ARG A 2 -18.13 2.47 -9.52
N GLY A 3 -18.19 3.79 -9.48
CA GLY A 3 -17.67 4.64 -8.41
C GLY A 3 -16.31 5.25 -8.74
N GLY A 4 -16.11 6.49 -8.29
CA GLY A 4 -14.83 7.19 -8.40
C GLY A 4 -13.75 6.45 -7.64
N ILE A 5 -12.66 6.17 -8.30
CA ILE A 5 -11.52 5.44 -7.74
C ILE A 5 -10.83 6.29 -6.67
N PHE A 6 -10.87 7.61 -6.89
CA PHE A 6 -10.52 8.63 -5.92
C PHE A 6 -11.67 9.62 -5.89
N ASP A 7 -12.52 9.57 -4.87
CA ASP A 7 -13.65 10.50 -4.75
C ASP A 7 -13.21 11.96 -4.70
N GLU A 8 -11.99 12.20 -4.27
CA GLU A 8 -11.47 13.53 -3.97
C GLU A 8 -10.15 13.82 -4.71
N ASN A 9 -9.89 13.08 -5.80
CA ASN A 9 -8.66 13.18 -6.58
C ASN A 9 -7.41 13.02 -5.70
N TYR A 10 -6.56 14.03 -5.63
CA TYR A 10 -5.37 14.06 -4.80
C TYR A 10 -5.58 14.72 -3.44
N SER A 11 -6.82 14.96 -3.02
CA SER A 11 -7.11 15.53 -1.70
C SER A 11 -6.96 14.50 -0.59
N VAL A 12 -6.33 14.89 0.49
CA VAL A 12 -6.05 14.07 1.66
C VAL A 12 -6.69 14.70 2.89
N ALA A 13 -7.45 13.90 3.64
CA ALA A 13 -7.95 14.30 4.93
C ALA A 13 -6.86 14.12 6.01
N LYS A 14 -6.56 15.18 6.76
CA LYS A 14 -5.57 15.16 7.85
C LYS A 14 -5.80 14.04 8.85
N THR A 15 -7.06 13.84 9.25
CA THR A 15 -7.44 12.81 10.22
C THR A 15 -7.12 11.39 9.72
N ASP A 16 -7.33 11.13 8.43
CA ASP A 16 -7.03 9.83 7.83
C ASP A 16 -5.52 9.59 7.72
N PHE A 17 -4.76 10.60 7.30
CA PHE A 17 -3.32 10.51 7.25
C PHE A 17 -2.68 10.32 8.63
N ILE A 18 -3.15 11.04 9.66
CA ILE A 18 -2.69 10.86 11.04
C ILE A 18 -2.96 9.43 11.53
N LYS A 19 -4.15 8.91 11.27
CA LYS A 19 -4.49 7.52 11.63
C LYS A 19 -3.53 6.54 10.96
N TYR A 20 -3.34 6.68 9.65
CA TYR A 20 -2.39 5.85 8.90
C TYR A 20 -0.99 5.92 9.49
N LEU A 21 -0.45 7.14 9.70
CA LEU A 21 0.91 7.34 10.18
C LEU A 21 1.13 6.74 11.58
N LYS A 22 0.17 6.89 12.48
CA LYS A 22 0.21 6.28 13.82
C LYS A 22 0.18 4.75 13.76
N THR A 23 -0.61 4.19 12.86
CA THR A 23 -0.70 2.73 12.68
C THR A 23 0.58 2.17 12.05
N ALA A 24 1.14 2.88 11.06
CA ALA A 24 2.37 2.46 10.40
C ALA A 24 3.61 2.61 11.30
N SER A 25 3.73 3.73 12.02
CA SER A 25 4.81 3.96 12.99
C SER A 25 4.48 5.10 13.95
N SER A 26 4.17 4.78 15.20
CA SER A 26 3.97 5.78 16.25
C SER A 26 5.23 6.63 16.46
N LYS A 27 6.42 6.02 16.38
CA LYS A 27 7.70 6.72 16.53
C LYS A 27 7.90 7.81 15.45
N VAL A 28 7.59 7.52 14.19
CA VAL A 28 7.69 8.51 13.11
C VAL A 28 6.65 9.60 13.29
N PHE A 29 5.43 9.25 13.73
CA PHE A 29 4.39 10.23 14.04
C PHE A 29 4.85 11.18 15.15
N GLU A 30 5.36 10.66 16.27
CA GLU A 30 5.81 11.47 17.40
C GLU A 30 6.95 12.43 17.00
N LYS A 31 7.93 11.92 16.26
CA LYS A 31 9.05 12.73 15.75
C LYS A 31 8.62 13.88 14.86
N ASN A 32 7.57 13.68 14.05
CA ASN A 32 7.07 14.66 13.08
C ASN A 32 5.75 15.32 13.51
N GLN A 33 5.36 15.19 14.78
CA GLN A 33 4.06 15.65 15.29
C GLN A 33 3.81 17.14 15.02
N GLN A 34 4.81 17.99 15.15
CA GLN A 34 4.66 19.41 14.91
C GLN A 34 4.29 19.68 13.45
N LEU A 35 5.06 19.14 12.48
CA LEU A 35 4.79 19.30 11.05
C LEU A 35 3.38 18.80 10.67
N VAL A 36 3.01 17.64 11.20
CA VAL A 36 1.69 17.05 10.96
C VAL A 36 0.58 17.88 11.60
N SER A 37 0.83 18.54 12.75
CA SER A 37 -0.17 19.39 13.41
C SER A 37 -0.47 20.66 12.63
N GLU A 38 0.48 21.19 11.89
CA GLU A 38 0.37 22.40 11.07
C GLU A 38 -0.38 22.15 9.75
N LEU A 39 -0.59 20.90 9.34
CA LEU A 39 -1.35 20.57 8.14
C LEU A 39 -2.81 21.06 8.26
N PRO A 40 -3.39 21.61 7.17
CA PRO A 40 -4.82 21.92 7.11
C PRO A 40 -5.68 20.66 7.31
N SER A 41 -6.97 20.84 7.60
CA SER A 41 -7.91 19.72 7.73
C SER A 41 -8.01 18.86 6.45
N GLN A 42 -7.84 19.51 5.29
CA GLN A 42 -7.67 18.89 3.98
C GLN A 42 -6.52 19.56 3.24
N PHE A 43 -5.73 18.77 2.54
CA PHE A 43 -4.58 19.22 1.78
C PHE A 43 -4.34 18.30 0.57
N SER A 44 -3.49 18.74 -0.36
CA SER A 44 -3.16 17.91 -1.51
C SER A 44 -2.07 16.88 -1.18
N TYR A 45 -2.10 15.75 -1.86
CA TYR A 45 -1.01 14.75 -1.80
C TYR A 45 0.35 15.36 -2.16
N PHE A 46 0.38 16.33 -3.07
CA PHE A 46 1.62 17.03 -3.43
C PHE A 46 2.18 17.84 -2.27
N MET A 47 1.31 18.54 -1.53
CA MET A 47 1.71 19.26 -0.31
C MET A 47 2.26 18.30 0.75
N LEU A 48 1.67 17.10 0.88
CA LEU A 48 2.19 16.08 1.79
C LEU A 48 3.61 15.68 1.41
N LYS A 49 3.88 15.44 0.14
CA LYS A 49 5.24 15.10 -0.34
C LYS A 49 6.23 16.22 -0.08
N GLU A 50 5.87 17.46 -0.38
CA GLU A 50 6.73 18.61 -0.10
C GLU A 50 7.09 18.76 1.39
N ILE A 51 6.12 18.58 2.27
CA ILE A 51 6.34 18.65 3.72
C ILE A 51 7.21 17.50 4.19
N ALA A 52 6.99 16.31 3.66
CA ALA A 52 7.81 15.15 3.97
C ALA A 52 9.26 15.35 3.54
N GLU A 53 9.50 15.82 2.33
CA GLU A 53 10.85 16.15 1.82
C GLU A 53 11.53 17.23 2.67
N LYS A 54 10.81 18.30 3.03
CA LYS A 54 11.33 19.37 3.90
C LYS A 54 11.67 18.92 5.32
N SER A 55 11.06 17.84 5.80
CA SER A 55 11.36 17.28 7.13
C SER A 55 12.78 16.71 7.22
N GLY A 56 13.34 16.25 6.10
CA GLY A 56 14.61 15.51 6.06
C GLY A 56 14.57 14.16 6.78
N ASP A 57 13.39 13.72 7.23
CA ASP A 57 13.20 12.42 7.88
C ASP A 57 12.86 11.36 6.84
N VAL A 58 13.82 10.48 6.56
CA VAL A 58 13.69 9.43 5.55
C VAL A 58 12.49 8.51 5.81
N ASP A 59 12.24 8.15 7.07
CA ASP A 59 11.09 7.33 7.43
C ASP A 59 9.76 8.06 7.22
N PHE A 60 9.71 9.35 7.49
CA PHE A 60 8.51 10.15 7.21
C PHE A 60 8.28 10.32 5.70
N ILE A 61 9.35 10.58 4.92
CA ILE A 61 9.29 10.64 3.45
C ILE A 61 8.74 9.31 2.91
N ARG A 62 9.27 8.19 3.37
CA ARG A 62 8.82 6.85 2.98
C ARG A 62 7.35 6.64 3.27
N LEU A 63 6.91 6.85 4.51
CA LEU A 63 5.52 6.63 4.90
C LEU A 63 4.54 7.61 4.23
N ALA A 64 4.93 8.86 4.02
CA ALA A 64 4.13 9.82 3.26
C ALA A 64 3.96 9.40 1.80
N THR A 65 5.00 8.81 1.19
CA THR A 65 4.96 8.31 -0.18
C THR A 65 4.13 7.02 -0.28
N GLU A 66 4.22 6.13 0.69
CA GLU A 66 3.42 4.90 0.76
C GLU A 66 1.93 5.14 1.08
N TYR A 67 1.58 6.33 1.57
CA TYR A 67 0.19 6.65 1.87
C TYR A 67 -0.63 6.74 0.59
N LEU A 68 -1.50 5.78 0.38
CA LEU A 68 -2.37 5.69 -0.78
C LEU A 68 -3.84 5.77 -0.32
N PRO A 69 -4.48 6.96 -0.40
CA PRO A 69 -5.88 7.15 0.00
C PRO A 69 -6.83 6.60 -1.07
N LEU A 70 -6.64 5.33 -1.43
CA LEU A 70 -7.35 4.69 -2.51
C LEU A 70 -8.71 4.16 -2.05
N LYS A 71 -9.72 4.38 -2.89
CA LYS A 71 -11.02 3.71 -2.79
C LYS A 71 -11.18 2.81 -4.00
N PHE A 72 -11.45 1.55 -3.75
CA PHE A 72 -11.83 0.63 -4.81
C PHE A 72 -13.32 0.36 -4.77
N SER A 73 -13.96 0.35 -5.92
CA SER A 73 -15.38 0.07 -6.05
C SER A 73 -15.69 -1.36 -6.52
N ARG A 74 -14.81 -2.32 -6.30
CA ARG A 74 -15.02 -3.69 -6.77
C ARG A 74 -15.18 -4.67 -5.63
N ARG A 75 -16.41 -5.13 -5.38
CA ARG A 75 -16.65 -6.39 -4.68
C ARG A 75 -16.32 -7.53 -5.66
N HIS A 76 -15.36 -8.37 -5.32
CA HIS A 76 -15.18 -9.64 -6.00
C HIS A 76 -14.73 -10.70 -5.00
N GLY A 77 -15.61 -11.67 -4.77
CA GLY A 77 -15.19 -13.03 -4.63
C GLY A 77 -15.40 -13.68 -5.99
N ASP A 78 -14.41 -14.28 -6.58
CA ASP A 78 -14.60 -15.22 -7.67
C ASP A 78 -15.12 -16.53 -7.03
N PRO A 79 -16.36 -16.99 -7.32
CA PRO A 79 -16.87 -18.22 -6.72
C PRO A 79 -16.01 -19.45 -7.06
N SER A 80 -15.23 -19.40 -8.14
CA SER A 80 -14.29 -20.46 -8.53
C SER A 80 -12.97 -20.39 -7.75
N ARG A 81 -12.74 -19.32 -6.99
CA ARG A 81 -11.54 -19.09 -6.20
C ARG A 81 -11.91 -18.58 -4.81
N PRO A 82 -12.40 -19.45 -3.92
CA PRO A 82 -12.91 -19.06 -2.60
C PRO A 82 -11.84 -18.42 -1.69
N TRP A 83 -10.57 -18.64 -1.98
CA TRP A 83 -9.44 -17.97 -1.30
C TRP A 83 -9.22 -16.52 -1.74
N ASN A 84 -9.87 -16.07 -2.84
CA ASN A 84 -9.71 -14.73 -3.37
C ASN A 84 -10.76 -13.79 -2.75
N LYS A 85 -10.65 -13.56 -1.45
CA LYS A 85 -11.50 -12.62 -0.74
C LYS A 85 -10.98 -11.18 -0.95
N PHE A 86 -11.80 -10.41 -1.60
CA PHE A 86 -11.54 -9.01 -1.88
C PHE A 86 -12.65 -8.17 -1.26
N SER A 87 -12.31 -7.34 -0.29
CA SER A 87 -13.27 -6.48 0.38
C SER A 87 -12.94 -5.01 0.15
N ILE A 88 -13.96 -4.26 -0.24
CA ILE A 88 -13.86 -2.82 -0.37
C ILE A 88 -15.11 -2.21 0.24
N ASN A 89 -14.91 -1.60 1.37
CA ASN A 89 -15.95 -0.87 2.05
C ASN A 89 -15.71 0.62 1.80
N THR A 90 -16.55 1.22 0.99
CA THR A 90 -16.50 2.65 0.70
C THR A 90 -17.41 3.47 1.63
N ARG A 91 -18.26 2.77 2.38
CA ARG A 91 -19.18 3.38 3.34
C ARG A 91 -19.33 2.51 4.59
N SER A 92 -19.44 3.18 5.72
CA SER A 92 -19.79 2.56 6.99
C SER A 92 -21.21 1.98 6.92
N GLU A 93 -21.38 0.75 7.38
CA GLU A 93 -22.71 0.12 7.49
C GLU A 93 -23.54 0.71 8.65
N VAL A 94 -22.88 1.41 9.59
CA VAL A 94 -23.50 1.97 10.78
C VAL A 94 -24.18 3.31 10.50
N ASP A 95 -23.51 4.21 9.81
CA ASP A 95 -23.94 5.59 9.63
C ASP A 95 -23.88 6.09 8.17
N GLY A 96 -23.47 5.23 7.25
CA GLY A 96 -23.32 5.56 5.83
C GLY A 96 -22.18 6.53 5.51
N SER A 97 -21.35 6.90 6.49
CA SER A 97 -20.22 7.78 6.29
C SER A 97 -19.21 7.18 5.30
N LYS A 98 -18.48 8.04 4.61
CA LYS A 98 -17.42 7.60 3.70
C LYS A 98 -16.26 7.00 4.49
N ILE A 99 -15.80 5.84 4.07
CA ILE A 99 -14.59 5.22 4.60
C ILE A 99 -13.59 4.95 3.49
N LEU A 100 -12.30 5.06 3.83
CA LEU A 100 -11.21 4.62 2.99
C LEU A 100 -10.77 3.26 3.49
N ASP A 101 -11.16 2.21 2.79
CA ASP A 101 -10.76 0.86 3.15
C ASP A 101 -10.55 0.03 1.90
N TYR A 102 -9.48 -0.73 1.88
CA TYR A 102 -9.23 -1.75 0.88
C TYR A 102 -8.40 -2.88 1.48
N GLN A 103 -8.73 -4.07 1.09
CA GLN A 103 -7.95 -5.26 1.39
C GLN A 103 -8.11 -6.27 0.26
N GLY A 104 -7.09 -7.03 0.00
CA GLY A 104 -7.12 -8.07 -1.01
C GLY A 104 -5.80 -8.77 -1.16
N ASN A 105 -5.80 -9.86 -1.92
CA ASN A 105 -4.57 -10.57 -2.22
C ASN A 105 -3.59 -9.64 -2.91
N TRP A 106 -2.31 -9.81 -2.63
CA TRP A 106 -1.22 -9.02 -3.19
C TRP A 106 -1.34 -8.82 -4.70
N ARG A 107 -1.47 -9.91 -5.45
CA ARG A 107 -1.62 -9.87 -6.89
C ARG A 107 -2.81 -9.03 -7.35
N ASP A 108 -3.97 -9.23 -6.73
CA ASP A 108 -5.21 -8.60 -7.17
C ASP A 108 -5.19 -7.09 -6.90
N ILE A 109 -4.59 -6.67 -5.80
CA ILE A 109 -4.40 -5.25 -5.49
C ILE A 109 -3.51 -4.60 -6.54
N PHE A 110 -2.30 -5.11 -6.76
CA PHE A 110 -1.37 -4.50 -7.71
C PHE A 110 -1.87 -4.57 -9.16
N GLN A 111 -2.53 -5.65 -9.56
CA GLN A 111 -3.17 -5.74 -10.88
C GLN A 111 -4.27 -4.68 -11.08
N ASN A 112 -5.05 -4.37 -10.04
CA ASN A 112 -6.05 -3.30 -10.13
C ASN A 112 -5.38 -1.92 -10.15
N TRP A 113 -4.26 -1.75 -9.45
CA TRP A 113 -3.53 -0.49 -9.43
C TRP A 113 -2.89 -0.13 -10.77
N GLU A 114 -2.64 -1.08 -11.67
CA GLU A 114 -2.23 -0.76 -13.04
C GLU A 114 -3.21 0.21 -13.71
N ALA A 115 -4.52 -0.06 -13.62
CA ALA A 115 -5.53 0.82 -14.20
C ALA A 115 -5.58 2.20 -13.50
N LEU A 116 -5.28 2.24 -12.20
CA LEU A 116 -5.22 3.48 -11.42
C LEU A 116 -4.03 4.35 -11.78
N ALA A 117 -2.88 3.73 -12.02
CA ALA A 117 -1.65 4.40 -12.40
C ALA A 117 -1.83 5.29 -13.64
N HIS A 118 -2.63 4.86 -14.61
CA HIS A 118 -2.93 5.66 -15.78
C HIS A 118 -3.83 6.88 -15.49
N SER A 119 -4.74 6.76 -14.52
CA SER A 119 -5.65 7.86 -14.16
C SER A 119 -5.04 8.84 -13.15
N TYR A 120 -4.14 8.33 -12.29
CA TYR A 120 -3.54 9.06 -11.19
C TYR A 120 -2.04 8.76 -11.07
N PRO A 121 -1.23 9.18 -12.05
CA PRO A 121 0.18 8.79 -12.14
C PRO A 121 1.02 9.25 -10.94
N ALA A 122 0.63 10.30 -10.22
CA ALA A 122 1.37 10.74 -9.04
C ALA A 122 1.42 9.68 -7.90
N PHE A 123 0.53 8.68 -7.91
CA PHE A 123 0.55 7.58 -6.94
C PHE A 123 1.43 6.39 -7.36
N ILE A 124 1.98 6.37 -8.57
CA ILE A 124 2.82 5.26 -9.05
C ILE A 124 4.02 5.03 -8.12
N GLU A 125 4.67 6.09 -7.71
CA GLU A 125 5.79 6.03 -6.78
C GLU A 125 5.40 5.36 -5.45
N GLY A 126 4.26 5.75 -4.88
CA GLY A 126 3.72 5.13 -3.68
C GLY A 126 3.37 3.64 -3.85
N MET A 127 2.91 3.24 -5.03
CA MET A 127 2.65 1.84 -5.36
C MET A 127 3.97 1.03 -5.41
N ILE A 128 5.02 1.59 -6.00
CA ILE A 128 6.36 1.00 -6.02
C ILE A 128 6.91 0.87 -4.60
N PHE A 129 6.83 1.93 -3.79
CA PHE A 129 7.27 1.92 -2.40
C PHE A 129 6.56 0.84 -1.60
N LYS A 130 5.24 0.78 -1.71
CA LYS A 130 4.45 -0.23 -0.99
C LYS A 130 4.80 -1.66 -1.41
N PHE A 131 5.12 -1.87 -2.69
CA PHE A 131 5.58 -3.17 -3.17
C PHE A 131 6.94 -3.54 -2.58
N LEU A 132 7.94 -2.69 -2.74
CA LEU A 132 9.32 -2.96 -2.34
C LEU A 132 9.46 -3.08 -0.82
N ASN A 133 8.89 -2.13 -0.08
CA ASN A 133 9.03 -2.06 1.38
C ASN A 133 8.29 -3.18 2.12
N ALA A 134 7.34 -3.83 1.45
CA ALA A 134 6.64 -5.00 1.97
C ALA A 134 7.24 -6.34 1.47
N SER A 135 8.20 -6.32 0.57
CA SER A 135 8.88 -7.53 0.08
C SER A 135 10.02 -7.91 1.02
N THR A 136 10.30 -9.21 1.14
CA THR A 136 11.52 -9.67 1.84
C THR A 136 12.76 -9.36 1.02
N PHE A 137 13.92 -9.44 1.67
CA PHE A 137 15.21 -9.29 0.97
C PHE A 137 15.39 -10.30 -0.18
N ASP A 138 14.81 -11.49 -0.03
CA ASP A 138 14.84 -12.56 -1.05
C ASP A 138 13.75 -12.41 -2.13
N GLY A 139 12.95 -11.33 -2.08
CA GLY A 139 11.93 -11.02 -3.08
C GLY A 139 10.55 -11.65 -2.85
N TYR A 140 10.30 -12.29 -1.70
CA TYR A 140 8.97 -12.80 -1.38
C TYR A 140 8.02 -11.68 -1.00
N ASN A 141 6.76 -11.83 -1.42
CA ASN A 141 5.69 -10.88 -1.18
C ASN A 141 4.68 -11.41 -0.14
N PRO A 142 4.04 -10.51 0.64
CA PRO A 142 2.98 -10.88 1.56
C PRO A 142 1.78 -11.52 0.85
N TYR A 143 0.95 -12.20 1.63
CA TYR A 143 -0.29 -12.78 1.12
C TYR A 143 -1.33 -11.70 0.80
N ARG A 144 -1.51 -10.72 1.70
CA ARG A 144 -2.58 -9.72 1.61
C ARG A 144 -2.06 -8.31 1.82
N VAL A 145 -2.60 -7.37 1.04
CA VAL A 145 -2.44 -5.92 1.24
C VAL A 145 -3.72 -5.38 1.84
N THR A 146 -3.57 -4.53 2.84
CA THR A 146 -4.64 -3.72 3.41
C THR A 146 -4.29 -2.24 3.30
N LYS A 147 -5.26 -1.37 3.56
CA LYS A 147 -5.02 0.07 3.63
C LYS A 147 -3.91 0.42 4.62
N ASP A 148 -3.96 -0.18 5.80
CA ASP A 148 -3.10 0.17 6.92
C ASP A 148 -1.81 -0.69 7.00
N GLY A 149 -1.65 -1.67 6.08
CA GLY A 149 -0.48 -2.53 6.08
C GLY A 149 -0.60 -3.76 5.17
N PHE A 150 0.00 -4.85 5.59
CA PHE A 150 -0.03 -6.12 4.87
C PHE A 150 0.09 -7.29 5.84
N ASP A 151 -0.47 -8.43 5.45
CA ASP A 151 -0.45 -9.66 6.22
C ASP A 151 0.29 -10.76 5.45
N TRP A 152 1.19 -11.43 6.14
CA TRP A 152 1.91 -12.59 5.61
C TRP A 152 1.06 -13.85 5.65
N GLU A 153 0.25 -13.98 6.70
CA GLU A 153 -0.68 -15.07 6.91
C GLU A 153 -2.02 -14.51 7.40
N THR A 154 -3.09 -15.12 6.93
CA THR A 154 -4.43 -14.83 7.45
C THR A 154 -5.04 -16.11 7.98
N ILE A 155 -5.23 -16.17 9.29
CA ILE A 155 -5.86 -17.32 9.95
C ILE A 155 -7.34 -17.02 10.10
N GLU A 156 -8.16 -17.71 9.34
CA GLU A 156 -9.62 -17.69 9.47
C GLU A 156 -10.07 -19.10 9.91
N PRO A 157 -10.50 -19.32 11.16
CA PRO A 157 -10.77 -20.66 11.69
C PRO A 157 -11.75 -21.49 10.86
N ASP A 158 -12.70 -20.82 10.23
CA ASP A 158 -13.76 -21.46 9.44
C ASP A 158 -13.39 -21.61 7.94
N ASN A 159 -12.17 -21.24 7.57
CA ASN A 159 -11.71 -21.30 6.19
C ASN A 159 -10.51 -22.25 6.06
N PRO A 160 -10.68 -23.44 5.48
CA PRO A 160 -9.59 -24.41 5.34
C PRO A 160 -8.41 -23.90 4.49
N TRP A 161 -8.59 -22.80 3.76
CA TRP A 161 -7.57 -22.20 2.93
C TRP A 161 -6.80 -21.06 3.62
N SER A 162 -7.18 -20.68 4.85
CA SER A 162 -6.57 -19.56 5.58
C SER A 162 -5.21 -19.89 6.21
N TYR A 163 -4.85 -21.16 6.27
CA TYR A 163 -3.56 -21.61 6.82
C TYR A 163 -2.43 -21.65 5.78
N ILE A 164 -2.72 -21.29 4.55
CA ILE A 164 -1.73 -21.27 3.48
C ILE A 164 -1.00 -19.94 3.56
N GLY A 165 0.15 -19.92 4.21
CA GLY A 165 1.13 -18.86 4.05
C GLY A 165 1.58 -18.84 2.58
N TYR A 166 1.08 -17.89 1.81
CA TYR A 166 1.44 -17.77 0.41
C TYR A 166 2.58 -16.77 0.26
N TRP A 167 3.76 -17.32 0.08
CA TRP A 167 4.98 -16.58 -0.18
C TRP A 167 5.20 -16.55 -1.70
N GLY A 168 4.74 -15.50 -2.35
CA GLY A 168 4.83 -15.38 -3.80
C GLY A 168 6.06 -14.60 -4.23
N ASP A 169 6.80 -15.11 -5.19
CA ASP A 169 7.92 -14.43 -5.84
C ASP A 169 7.60 -14.01 -7.28
N HIS A 170 6.67 -14.70 -7.94
CA HIS A 170 6.28 -14.48 -9.33
C HIS A 170 5.51 -13.18 -9.57
N GLN A 171 5.16 -12.47 -8.52
CA GLN A 171 4.36 -11.23 -8.60
C GLN A 171 5.22 -10.01 -8.94
N ILE A 172 6.53 -10.18 -9.05
CA ILE A 172 7.48 -9.15 -9.46
C ILE A 172 7.13 -8.51 -10.82
N ILE A 173 6.34 -9.18 -11.65
CA ILE A 173 5.85 -8.63 -12.92
C ILE A 173 5.04 -7.35 -12.73
N TYR A 174 4.32 -7.20 -11.61
CA TYR A 174 3.58 -5.98 -11.31
C TYR A 174 4.52 -4.84 -10.95
N LEU A 175 5.60 -5.13 -10.22
CA LEU A 175 6.65 -4.14 -9.96
C LEU A 175 7.28 -3.65 -11.27
N LEU A 176 7.62 -4.56 -12.18
CA LEU A 176 8.16 -4.20 -13.49
C LEU A 176 7.24 -3.23 -14.23
N LYS A 177 5.94 -3.51 -14.27
CA LYS A 177 4.96 -2.62 -14.90
C LYS A 177 4.91 -1.23 -14.28
N PHE A 178 4.97 -1.11 -12.95
CA PHE A 178 5.03 0.20 -12.29
C PHE A 178 6.34 0.93 -12.55
N LEU A 179 7.45 0.22 -12.68
CA LEU A 179 8.73 0.81 -13.08
C LEU A 179 8.68 1.33 -14.53
N GLU A 180 8.03 0.61 -15.43
CA GLU A 180 7.78 1.10 -16.79
C GLU A 180 6.85 2.33 -16.79
N PHE A 181 5.81 2.33 -15.97
CA PHE A 181 4.89 3.47 -15.85
C PHE A 181 5.57 4.70 -15.26
N ILE A 182 6.37 4.56 -14.20
CA ILE A 182 7.04 5.72 -13.62
C ILE A 182 8.05 6.33 -14.59
N GLU A 183 8.77 5.52 -15.36
CA GLU A 183 9.67 6.02 -16.39
C GLU A 183 8.92 6.71 -17.53
N HIS A 184 7.73 6.20 -17.88
CA HIS A 184 6.89 6.83 -18.89
C HIS A 184 6.32 8.20 -18.45
N TYR A 185 5.81 8.29 -17.22
CA TYR A 185 5.15 9.50 -16.71
C TYR A 185 6.14 10.50 -16.09
N PHE A 186 7.24 10.03 -15.55
CA PHE A 186 8.25 10.81 -14.83
C PHE A 186 9.66 10.36 -15.20
N PRO A 187 10.12 10.62 -16.44
CA PRO A 187 11.42 10.17 -16.93
C PRO A 187 12.58 10.56 -15.99
N GLY A 188 13.46 9.61 -15.69
CA GLY A 188 14.61 9.81 -14.80
C GLY A 188 14.27 9.72 -13.30
N ARG A 189 13.00 9.48 -12.93
CA ARG A 189 12.63 9.36 -11.51
C ARG A 189 13.19 8.10 -10.86
N ILE A 190 13.29 7.01 -11.59
CA ILE A 190 13.91 5.77 -11.09
C ILE A 190 15.35 6.04 -10.66
N GLN A 191 16.13 6.72 -11.47
CA GLN A 191 17.51 7.04 -11.12
C GLN A 191 17.59 7.87 -9.83
N GLN A 192 16.73 8.87 -9.67
CA GLN A 192 16.67 9.66 -8.44
C GLN A 192 16.33 8.80 -7.20
N LEU A 193 15.46 7.80 -7.36
CA LEU A 193 15.10 6.90 -6.26
C LEU A 193 16.26 5.97 -5.87
N LEU A 194 17.07 5.53 -6.84
CA LEU A 194 18.24 4.70 -6.58
C LEU A 194 19.37 5.45 -5.85
N ASP A 195 19.41 6.77 -5.97
CA ASP A 195 20.40 7.61 -5.29
C ASP A 195 20.00 7.93 -3.82
N ASN A 196 18.85 7.45 -3.35
CA ASN A 196 18.32 7.73 -2.03
C ASN A 196 18.06 6.46 -1.22
N GLU A 197 18.38 6.49 0.07
CA GLU A 197 18.12 5.40 1.02
C GLU A 197 16.68 5.47 1.57
N VAL A 198 15.68 5.38 0.67
CA VAL A 198 14.25 5.50 1.02
C VAL A 198 13.52 4.16 1.06
N PHE A 199 14.18 3.07 0.69
CA PHE A 199 13.59 1.75 0.70
C PHE A 199 14.00 0.95 1.92
N VAL A 200 13.11 0.08 2.35
CA VAL A 200 13.32 -0.93 3.38
C VAL A 200 12.85 -2.28 2.86
N TYR A 201 13.10 -3.33 3.59
CA TYR A 201 12.55 -4.65 3.30
C TYR A 201 11.82 -5.21 4.52
N ALA A 202 10.90 -6.15 4.30
CA ALA A 202 10.20 -6.82 5.38
C ALA A 202 11.11 -7.86 6.04
N ALA A 203 11.50 -7.60 7.29
CA ALA A 203 12.29 -8.53 8.09
C ALA A 203 11.39 -9.62 8.71
N VAL A 204 10.82 -10.47 7.86
CA VAL A 204 9.95 -11.56 8.30
C VAL A 204 10.80 -12.81 8.49
N PRO A 205 10.90 -13.34 9.73
CA PRO A 205 11.64 -14.54 9.98
C PRO A 205 10.87 -15.75 9.44
N TYR A 206 11.35 -16.33 8.36
CA TYR A 206 10.87 -17.63 7.90
C TYR A 206 11.99 -18.66 8.02
N ARG A 207 11.61 -19.90 8.29
CA ARG A 207 12.52 -21.03 8.28
C ARG A 207 11.96 -22.07 7.33
N ILE A 208 12.74 -22.38 6.32
CA ILE A 208 12.47 -23.57 5.49
C ILE A 208 12.85 -24.79 6.33
N LYS A 209 11.91 -25.70 6.54
CA LYS A 209 12.19 -26.97 7.20
C LYS A 209 13.20 -27.77 6.38
N ALA A 210 14.02 -28.56 7.05
CA ALA A 210 14.86 -29.53 6.35
C ALA A 210 13.95 -30.52 5.59
N TYR A 211 14.44 -31.03 4.46
CA TYR A 211 13.66 -31.96 3.63
C TYR A 211 13.16 -33.21 4.40
N GLN A 212 13.87 -33.60 5.44
CA GLN A 212 13.49 -34.74 6.31
C GLN A 212 12.30 -34.41 7.25
N ASP A 213 11.98 -33.11 7.41
CA ASP A 213 10.94 -32.61 8.32
C ASP A 213 9.66 -32.18 7.57
N ILE A 214 9.65 -32.39 6.23
CA ILE A 214 8.51 -32.14 5.35
C ILE A 214 7.81 -33.47 5.05
#